data_e366adcc324332d28239be375409a969
#
_entry.id   e366adcc324332d28239be375409a969
#
_cell.length_a   1.000
_cell.length_b   1.000
_cell.length_c   1.000
_cell.angle_alpha   90.00
_cell.angle_beta   90.00
_cell.angle_gamma   90.00
#
_symmetry.space_group_name_H-M   'P 1'
#
loop_
_entity.id
_entity.type
_entity.pdbx_description
1 polymer ?
#
loop_
_entity_poly.entity_id
_entity_poly.type
_entity_poly.pdbx_seq_one_letter_code
_entity_poly.pdbx_strand_id
1 'polypeptide(L)'
;MSLIADIRSLEPSQRSAIWASYLGWTLDAFDFFLMVFMLSTIAREFGTDVKAVAQGVFLTLAARPLGAFIFGWLGEHFGRRPVLMADIIFFSVFELASGFAPTLTSLLVLRFLFGVGMGGEWGLGASLVMESIPAKLRGPVSGLLQSGYPSGYFVASLVYFLLFDTIGWRGMFMVGVAPALLVLLIRMHVKESPVFEARRGKARANPIAELVRHWKIALYLVVLMTAFNFFSHGTQDLYPTFLQKQHHFDTHTTGILAAVMNLGAIVGGISFGIWSERIGRKRAIIIASLLALPVIPLFAFSVTPLMLALGGFLMQVAVQGAWGIVPVHLNELSPPLARSLFPGFAYQLGNLIASKNAPIQAGIAEAHGDNYGLALALVCGTVAVVIAVWTALGPERKNADFAAEAKIYSE
;
A
#
# COMPACT_ATOMS: atom_id res chain seq x y z
N MET A 1 24.00 10.10 -15.47
CA MET A 1 22.72 10.53 -16.09
C MET A 1 21.72 10.80 -14.95
N SER A 2 20.86 11.80 -15.08
CA SER A 2 19.84 12.05 -14.07
C SER A 2 18.71 11.00 -14.19
N LEU A 3 18.10 10.60 -13.07
CA LEU A 3 16.95 9.69 -13.04
C LEU A 3 15.85 10.10 -14.04
N ILE A 4 15.60 11.40 -14.17
CA ILE A 4 14.63 11.95 -15.12
C ILE A 4 15.01 11.61 -16.57
N ALA A 5 16.30 11.70 -16.92
CA ALA A 5 16.76 11.34 -18.25
C ALA A 5 16.61 9.83 -18.51
N ASP A 6 16.92 9.00 -17.52
CA ASP A 6 16.74 7.55 -17.62
C ASP A 6 15.26 7.17 -17.78
N ILE A 7 14.34 7.79 -17.05
CA ILE A 7 12.88 7.56 -17.20
C ILE A 7 12.39 8.05 -18.58
N ARG A 8 12.90 9.18 -19.07
CA ARG A 8 12.54 9.72 -20.40
C ARG A 8 13.02 8.81 -21.54
N SER A 9 14.11 8.07 -21.34
CA SER A 9 14.64 7.13 -22.33
C SER A 9 13.87 5.81 -22.44
N LEU A 10 12.94 5.54 -21.50
CA LEU A 10 12.08 4.35 -21.54
C LEU A 10 11.11 4.41 -22.73
N GLU A 11 10.72 3.24 -23.22
CA GLU A 11 9.64 3.13 -24.22
C GLU A 11 8.33 3.74 -23.69
N PRO A 12 7.47 4.28 -24.59
CA PRO A 12 6.17 4.82 -24.19
C PRO A 12 5.32 3.85 -23.36
N SER A 13 5.32 2.55 -23.70
CA SER A 13 4.60 1.51 -22.98
C SER A 13 5.10 1.30 -21.56
N GLN A 14 6.43 1.38 -21.35
CA GLN A 14 7.04 1.27 -20.01
C GLN A 14 6.69 2.48 -19.14
N ARG A 15 6.72 3.69 -19.71
CA ARG A 15 6.28 4.90 -19.00
C ARG A 15 4.80 4.84 -18.63
N SER A 16 3.96 4.36 -19.57
CA SER A 16 2.53 4.15 -19.29
C SER A 16 2.31 3.12 -18.18
N ALA A 17 3.11 2.04 -18.13
CA ALA A 17 3.02 1.06 -17.05
C ALA A 17 3.35 1.68 -15.69
N ILE A 18 4.39 2.51 -15.59
CA ILE A 18 4.77 3.22 -14.35
C ILE A 18 3.62 4.12 -13.88
N TRP A 19 3.11 4.98 -14.76
CA TRP A 19 2.03 5.91 -14.41
C TRP A 19 0.71 5.21 -14.12
N ALA A 20 0.36 4.17 -14.88
CA ALA A 20 -0.86 3.40 -14.65
C ALA A 20 -0.84 2.70 -13.28
N SER A 21 0.31 2.17 -12.86
CA SER A 21 0.41 1.50 -11.56
C SER A 21 0.52 2.49 -10.40
N TYR A 22 1.18 3.65 -10.59
CA TYR A 22 1.17 4.73 -9.61
C TYR A 22 -0.25 5.28 -9.38
N LEU A 23 -0.97 5.58 -10.47
CA LEU A 23 -2.33 6.10 -10.41
C LEU A 23 -3.33 5.04 -9.92
N GLY A 24 -3.12 3.77 -10.26
CA GLY A 24 -3.93 2.67 -9.73
C GLY A 24 -3.80 2.59 -8.20
N TRP A 25 -2.58 2.60 -7.68
CA TRP A 25 -2.36 2.60 -6.23
C TRP A 25 -2.86 3.89 -5.55
N THR A 26 -2.79 5.03 -6.25
CA THR A 26 -3.37 6.29 -5.79
C THR A 26 -4.89 6.20 -5.71
N LEU A 27 -5.53 5.60 -6.72
CA LEU A 27 -6.98 5.39 -6.76
C LEU A 27 -7.45 4.45 -5.64
N ASP A 28 -6.71 3.36 -5.41
CA ASP A 28 -6.97 2.39 -4.35
C ASP A 28 -7.05 3.08 -2.97
N ALA A 29 -6.06 3.92 -2.68
CA ALA A 29 -6.04 4.72 -1.45
C ALA A 29 -7.15 5.78 -1.43
N PHE A 30 -7.40 6.44 -2.55
CA PHE A 30 -8.45 7.44 -2.69
C PHE A 30 -9.83 6.87 -2.32
N ASP A 31 -10.24 5.76 -2.94
CA ASP A 31 -11.54 5.13 -2.71
C ASP A 31 -11.67 4.58 -1.28
N PHE A 32 -10.59 4.03 -0.73
CA PHE A 32 -10.56 3.58 0.65
C PHE A 32 -10.81 4.73 1.65
N PHE A 33 -10.12 5.86 1.48
CA PHE A 33 -10.23 7.00 2.39
C PHE A 33 -11.55 7.76 2.22
N LEU A 34 -12.17 7.75 1.05
CA LEU A 34 -13.52 8.33 0.89
C LEU A 34 -14.49 7.72 1.89
N MET A 35 -14.54 6.39 2.02
CA MET A 35 -15.39 5.75 3.01
C MET A 35 -15.03 6.15 4.45
N VAL A 36 -13.74 6.22 4.77
CA VAL A 36 -13.26 6.58 6.11
C VAL A 36 -13.75 7.97 6.52
N PHE A 37 -13.73 8.93 5.60
CA PHE A 37 -14.21 10.29 5.86
C PHE A 37 -15.74 10.39 6.03
N MET A 38 -16.50 9.44 5.51
CA MET A 38 -17.97 9.48 5.47
C MET A 38 -18.64 8.64 6.56
N LEU A 39 -17.89 7.93 7.41
CA LEU A 39 -18.43 6.98 8.39
C LEU A 39 -19.55 7.55 9.26
N SER A 40 -19.38 8.74 9.80
CA SER A 40 -20.37 9.38 10.68
C SER A 40 -21.65 9.80 9.94
N THR A 41 -21.53 10.25 8.70
CA THR A 41 -22.66 10.64 7.88
C THR A 41 -23.48 9.42 7.44
N ILE A 42 -22.80 8.35 7.03
CA ILE A 42 -23.43 7.07 6.66
C ILE A 42 -24.17 6.48 7.89
N ALA A 43 -23.53 6.52 9.08
CA ALA A 43 -24.12 6.04 10.31
C ALA A 43 -25.44 6.78 10.66
N ARG A 44 -25.43 8.09 10.51
CA ARG A 44 -26.62 8.93 10.74
C ARG A 44 -27.75 8.60 9.77
N GLU A 45 -27.46 8.40 8.48
CA GLU A 45 -28.49 8.10 7.47
C GLU A 45 -29.12 6.72 7.69
N PHE A 46 -28.31 5.71 8.06
CA PHE A 46 -28.84 4.37 8.34
C PHE A 46 -29.38 4.21 9.78
N GLY A 47 -29.38 5.27 10.59
CA GLY A 47 -29.89 5.21 11.97
C GLY A 47 -29.10 4.26 12.87
N THR A 48 -27.78 4.16 12.66
CA THR A 48 -26.88 3.24 13.38
C THR A 48 -25.69 3.97 13.99
N ASP A 49 -24.82 3.25 14.70
CA ASP A 49 -23.60 3.81 15.23
C ASP A 49 -22.44 3.76 14.20
N VAL A 50 -21.42 4.60 14.41
CA VAL A 50 -20.22 4.67 13.56
C VAL A 50 -19.46 3.34 13.55
N LYS A 51 -19.49 2.57 14.65
CA LYS A 51 -18.83 1.28 14.76
C LYS A 51 -19.45 0.25 13.81
N ALA A 52 -20.77 0.27 13.64
CA ALA A 52 -21.45 -0.62 12.68
C ALA A 52 -21.05 -0.30 11.24
N VAL A 53 -20.94 0.98 10.86
CA VAL A 53 -20.48 1.37 9.52
C VAL A 53 -18.99 1.08 9.32
N ALA A 54 -18.16 1.24 10.34
CA ALA A 54 -16.73 0.92 10.31
C ALA A 54 -16.46 -0.58 10.06
N GLN A 55 -17.45 -1.48 10.28
CA GLN A 55 -17.35 -2.87 9.81
C GLN A 55 -17.12 -2.94 8.30
N GLY A 56 -17.60 -1.99 7.50
CA GLY A 56 -17.33 -1.93 6.05
C GLY A 56 -15.85 -1.72 5.74
N VAL A 57 -15.15 -0.87 6.51
CA VAL A 57 -13.69 -0.69 6.39
C VAL A 57 -12.97 -1.98 6.78
N PHE A 58 -13.35 -2.59 7.89
CA PHE A 58 -12.78 -3.87 8.31
C PHE A 58 -13.01 -4.97 7.27
N LEU A 59 -14.22 -5.11 6.73
CA LEU A 59 -14.54 -6.11 5.71
C LEU A 59 -13.74 -5.88 4.41
N THR A 60 -13.57 -4.63 4.00
CA THR A 60 -12.70 -4.26 2.86
C THR A 60 -11.28 -4.77 3.09
N LEU A 61 -10.68 -4.49 4.24
CA LEU A 61 -9.32 -4.92 4.55
C LEU A 61 -9.21 -6.44 4.72
N ALA A 62 -10.21 -7.08 5.34
CA ALA A 62 -10.23 -8.53 5.53
C ALA A 62 -10.40 -9.32 4.23
N ALA A 63 -11.06 -8.75 3.23
CA ALA A 63 -11.26 -9.36 1.92
C ALA A 63 -10.01 -9.27 1.01
N ARG A 64 -9.10 -8.32 1.24
CA ARG A 64 -7.90 -8.09 0.41
C ARG A 64 -7.01 -9.31 0.21
N PRO A 65 -6.68 -10.14 1.23
CA PRO A 65 -5.88 -11.35 1.01
C PRO A 65 -6.53 -12.34 0.03
N LEU A 66 -7.86 -12.46 0.08
CA LEU A 66 -8.61 -13.29 -0.87
C LEU A 66 -8.48 -12.74 -2.29
N GLY A 67 -8.63 -11.43 -2.47
CA GLY A 67 -8.46 -10.75 -3.74
C GLY A 67 -7.03 -10.88 -4.29
N ALA A 68 -6.02 -10.64 -3.47
CA ALA A 68 -4.63 -10.80 -3.85
C ALA A 68 -4.33 -12.23 -4.33
N PHE A 69 -4.92 -13.23 -3.67
CA PHE A 69 -4.79 -14.63 -4.08
C PHE A 69 -5.48 -14.88 -5.43
N ILE A 70 -6.75 -14.50 -5.57
CA ILE A 70 -7.54 -14.73 -6.78
C ILE A 70 -6.92 -14.02 -7.99
N PHE A 71 -6.73 -12.70 -7.90
CA PHE A 71 -6.23 -11.91 -9.02
C PHE A 71 -4.75 -12.18 -9.30
N GLY A 72 -3.93 -12.45 -8.28
CA GLY A 72 -2.55 -12.90 -8.46
C GLY A 72 -2.46 -14.23 -9.19
N TRP A 73 -3.30 -15.21 -8.83
CA TRP A 73 -3.40 -16.50 -9.53
C TRP A 73 -3.88 -16.33 -10.98
N LEU A 74 -4.92 -15.53 -11.20
CA LEU A 74 -5.40 -15.20 -12.55
C LEU A 74 -4.30 -14.51 -13.38
N GLY A 75 -3.53 -13.61 -12.78
CA GLY A 75 -2.42 -12.89 -13.42
C GLY A 75 -1.30 -13.81 -13.93
N GLU A 76 -1.03 -14.93 -13.24
CA GLU A 76 -0.09 -15.95 -13.74
C GLU A 76 -0.64 -16.75 -14.92
N HIS A 77 -1.97 -16.89 -15.03
CA HIS A 77 -2.62 -17.69 -16.07
C HIS A 77 -2.98 -16.90 -17.33
N PHE A 78 -3.49 -15.69 -17.16
CA PHE A 78 -4.05 -14.89 -18.24
C PHE A 78 -3.21 -13.66 -18.60
N GLY A 79 -2.19 -13.37 -17.82
CA GLY A 79 -1.34 -12.18 -17.97
C GLY A 79 -1.67 -11.09 -16.95
N ARG A 80 -0.67 -10.24 -16.68
CA ARG A 80 -0.79 -9.20 -15.66
C ARG A 80 -1.74 -8.09 -16.11
N ARG A 81 -1.59 -7.65 -17.37
CA ARG A 81 -2.37 -6.53 -17.93
C ARG A 81 -3.88 -6.80 -17.99
N PRO A 82 -4.38 -7.88 -18.64
CA PRO A 82 -5.82 -8.10 -18.76
C PRO A 82 -6.49 -8.35 -17.40
N VAL A 83 -5.81 -9.07 -16.50
CA VAL A 83 -6.33 -9.34 -15.16
C VAL A 83 -6.39 -8.06 -14.33
N LEU A 84 -5.38 -7.20 -14.43
CA LEU A 84 -5.37 -5.90 -13.76
C LEU A 84 -6.48 -4.96 -14.27
N MET A 85 -6.79 -5.01 -15.58
CA MET A 85 -7.93 -4.27 -16.14
C MET A 85 -9.27 -4.81 -15.63
N ALA A 86 -9.42 -6.14 -15.58
CA ALA A 86 -10.61 -6.78 -15.04
C ALA A 86 -10.80 -6.48 -13.55
N ASP A 87 -9.73 -6.43 -12.79
CA ASP A 87 -9.71 -6.10 -11.38
C ASP A 87 -10.18 -4.66 -11.11
N ILE A 88 -9.68 -3.68 -11.89
CA ILE A 88 -10.14 -2.29 -11.80
C ILE A 88 -11.63 -2.17 -12.12
N ILE A 89 -12.10 -2.83 -13.18
CA ILE A 89 -13.52 -2.84 -13.51
C ILE A 89 -14.32 -3.46 -12.36
N PHE A 90 -13.84 -4.56 -11.80
CA PHE A 90 -14.49 -5.27 -10.71
C PHE A 90 -14.67 -4.34 -9.50
N PHE A 91 -13.59 -3.78 -8.95
CA PHE A 91 -13.74 -2.93 -7.76
C PHE A 91 -14.49 -1.62 -8.05
N SER A 92 -14.34 -1.04 -9.24
CA SER A 92 -15.09 0.18 -9.64
C SER A 92 -16.60 -0.04 -9.71
N VAL A 93 -17.05 -1.23 -10.15
CA VAL A 93 -18.48 -1.59 -10.14
C VAL A 93 -19.00 -1.64 -8.70
N PHE A 94 -18.26 -2.24 -7.77
CA PHE A 94 -18.67 -2.31 -6.38
C PHE A 94 -18.52 -0.98 -5.63
N GLU A 95 -17.58 -0.13 -6.04
CA GLU A 95 -17.49 1.26 -5.59
C GLU A 95 -18.74 2.03 -5.98
N LEU A 96 -19.09 2.02 -7.26
CA LEU A 96 -20.30 2.66 -7.78
C LEU A 96 -21.57 2.12 -7.10
N ALA A 97 -21.71 0.79 -7.00
CA ALA A 97 -22.85 0.16 -6.37
C ALA A 97 -23.02 0.55 -4.90
N SER A 98 -21.92 0.85 -4.19
CA SER A 98 -21.97 1.32 -2.81
C SER A 98 -22.69 2.65 -2.66
N GLY A 99 -22.63 3.53 -3.66
CA GLY A 99 -23.42 4.76 -3.70
C GLY A 99 -24.95 4.54 -3.78
N PHE A 100 -25.36 3.36 -4.25
CA PHE A 100 -26.77 2.98 -4.36
C PHE A 100 -27.24 2.03 -3.25
N ALA A 101 -26.42 1.74 -2.26
CA ALA A 101 -26.76 0.80 -1.19
C ALA A 101 -28.02 1.28 -0.41
N PRO A 102 -29.11 0.48 -0.37
CA PRO A 102 -30.34 0.86 0.32
C PRO A 102 -30.30 0.57 1.82
N THR A 103 -29.42 -0.30 2.28
CA THR A 103 -29.28 -0.71 3.68
C THR A 103 -27.81 -0.82 4.07
N LEU A 104 -27.54 -0.75 5.38
CA LEU A 104 -26.19 -0.98 5.89
C LEU A 104 -25.65 -2.37 5.47
N THR A 105 -26.48 -3.42 5.56
CA THR A 105 -26.06 -4.78 5.17
C THR A 105 -25.63 -4.84 3.71
N SER A 106 -26.39 -4.23 2.79
CA SER A 106 -26.00 -4.17 1.38
C SER A 106 -24.69 -3.39 1.19
N LEU A 107 -24.50 -2.28 1.90
CA LEU A 107 -23.24 -1.54 1.88
C LEU A 107 -22.06 -2.42 2.37
N LEU A 108 -22.23 -3.16 3.47
CA LEU A 108 -21.19 -4.03 4.01
C LEU A 108 -20.79 -5.16 3.02
N VAL A 109 -21.76 -5.77 2.35
CA VAL A 109 -21.51 -6.77 1.31
C VAL A 109 -20.74 -6.17 0.13
N LEU A 110 -21.16 -4.99 -0.33
CA LEU A 110 -20.47 -4.28 -1.42
C LEU A 110 -19.04 -3.89 -1.03
N ARG A 111 -18.81 -3.47 0.21
CA ARG A 111 -17.46 -3.16 0.72
C ARG A 111 -16.56 -4.39 0.82
N PHE A 112 -17.12 -5.55 1.16
CA PHE A 112 -16.39 -6.81 1.10
C PHE A 112 -15.96 -7.14 -0.34
N LEU A 113 -16.88 -7.06 -1.30
CA LEU A 113 -16.57 -7.32 -2.72
C LEU A 113 -15.60 -6.30 -3.30
N PHE A 114 -15.75 -5.03 -2.96
CA PHE A 114 -14.78 -3.98 -3.27
C PHE A 114 -13.38 -4.33 -2.74
N GLY A 115 -13.29 -4.81 -1.50
CA GLY A 115 -12.04 -5.25 -0.88
C GLY A 115 -11.38 -6.44 -1.59
N VAL A 116 -12.19 -7.36 -2.15
CA VAL A 116 -11.66 -8.45 -3.00
C VAL A 116 -10.95 -7.86 -4.23
N GLY A 117 -11.54 -6.89 -4.94
CA GLY A 117 -10.88 -6.20 -6.04
C GLY A 117 -9.61 -5.48 -5.59
N MET A 118 -9.76 -4.61 -4.59
CA MET A 118 -8.65 -3.83 -4.03
C MET A 118 -7.41 -4.67 -3.64
N GLY A 119 -7.61 -5.96 -3.32
CA GLY A 119 -6.55 -6.89 -2.96
C GLY A 119 -5.63 -7.25 -4.12
N GLY A 120 -6.15 -7.29 -5.35
CA GLY A 120 -5.41 -7.71 -6.55
C GLY A 120 -4.51 -6.62 -7.13
N GLU A 121 -4.94 -5.38 -7.05
CA GLU A 121 -4.37 -4.23 -7.77
C GLU A 121 -2.87 -4.04 -7.50
N TRP A 122 -2.48 -3.91 -6.23
CA TRP A 122 -1.09 -3.58 -5.88
C TRP A 122 -0.09 -4.65 -6.34
N GLY A 123 -0.40 -5.95 -6.13
CA GLY A 123 0.49 -7.05 -6.48
C GLY A 123 0.70 -7.18 -7.98
N LEU A 124 -0.39 -7.10 -8.75
CA LEU A 124 -0.37 -7.14 -10.22
C LEU A 124 0.31 -5.91 -10.82
N GLY A 125 -0.01 -4.72 -10.30
CA GLY A 125 0.58 -3.47 -10.75
C GLY A 125 2.08 -3.42 -10.51
N ALA A 126 2.53 -3.80 -9.30
CA ALA A 126 3.93 -3.85 -8.96
C ALA A 126 4.69 -4.87 -9.84
N SER A 127 4.16 -6.09 -10.02
CA SER A 127 4.82 -7.11 -10.85
C SER A 127 4.87 -6.69 -12.31
N LEU A 128 3.80 -6.16 -12.88
CA LEU A 128 3.77 -5.67 -14.27
C LEU A 128 4.85 -4.63 -14.52
N VAL A 129 5.00 -3.65 -13.64
CA VAL A 129 6.01 -2.59 -13.78
C VAL A 129 7.42 -3.14 -13.58
N MET A 130 7.66 -3.90 -12.50
CA MET A 130 9.00 -4.41 -12.20
C MET A 130 9.53 -5.38 -13.25
N GLU A 131 8.63 -6.12 -13.92
CA GLU A 131 8.97 -7.01 -15.04
C GLU A 131 9.18 -6.25 -16.36
N SER A 132 8.60 -5.05 -16.51
CA SER A 132 8.64 -4.28 -17.76
C SER A 132 9.80 -3.30 -17.87
N ILE A 133 10.42 -2.91 -16.75
CA ILE A 133 11.46 -1.88 -16.72
C ILE A 133 12.87 -2.47 -16.49
N PRO A 134 13.93 -1.75 -16.94
CA PRO A 134 15.30 -2.15 -16.63
C PRO A 134 15.58 -2.25 -15.13
N ALA A 135 16.41 -3.22 -14.71
CA ALA A 135 16.73 -3.47 -13.31
C ALA A 135 17.21 -2.22 -12.56
N LYS A 136 18.04 -1.38 -13.20
CA LYS A 136 18.57 -0.12 -12.63
C LYS A 136 17.50 0.93 -12.25
N LEU A 137 16.28 0.82 -12.77
CA LEU A 137 15.18 1.75 -12.48
C LEU A 137 14.16 1.19 -11.50
N ARG A 138 14.27 -0.09 -11.11
CA ARG A 138 13.27 -0.73 -10.24
C ARG A 138 13.16 -0.07 -8.87
N GLY A 139 14.28 0.30 -8.24
CA GLY A 139 14.27 0.98 -6.95
C GLY A 139 13.59 2.35 -6.98
N PRO A 140 14.03 3.29 -7.85
CA PRO A 140 13.36 4.57 -8.01
C PRO A 140 11.86 4.46 -8.33
N VAL A 141 11.49 3.55 -9.24
CA VAL A 141 10.10 3.33 -9.63
C VAL A 141 9.30 2.69 -8.49
N SER A 142 9.91 1.81 -7.71
CA SER A 142 9.31 1.24 -6.49
C SER A 142 8.93 2.33 -5.49
N GLY A 143 9.84 3.27 -5.23
CA GLY A 143 9.56 4.42 -4.37
C GLY A 143 8.45 5.33 -4.91
N LEU A 144 8.45 5.59 -6.21
CA LEU A 144 7.38 6.35 -6.86
C LEU A 144 6.02 5.62 -6.73
N LEU A 145 5.97 4.32 -7.02
CA LEU A 145 4.78 3.49 -6.86
C LEU A 145 4.19 3.62 -5.45
N GLN A 146 5.04 3.44 -4.45
CA GLN A 146 4.61 3.45 -3.06
C GLN A 146 4.11 4.83 -2.60
N SER A 147 4.62 5.92 -3.19
CA SER A 147 4.13 7.28 -2.92
C SER A 147 2.69 7.52 -3.43
N GLY A 148 2.12 6.60 -4.23
CA GLY A 148 0.72 6.66 -4.65
C GLY A 148 -0.26 6.64 -3.47
N TYR A 149 0.02 5.86 -2.42
CA TYR A 149 -0.88 5.75 -1.26
C TYR A 149 -1.08 7.09 -0.51
N PRO A 150 -0.02 7.81 -0.06
CA PRO A 150 -0.20 9.13 0.53
C PRO A 150 -0.75 10.16 -0.47
N SER A 151 -0.49 10.02 -1.76
CA SER A 151 -1.11 10.87 -2.80
C SER A 151 -2.62 10.64 -2.88
N GLY A 152 -3.08 9.39 -2.79
CA GLY A 152 -4.50 9.03 -2.78
C GLY A 152 -5.23 9.59 -1.56
N TYR A 153 -4.63 9.53 -0.37
CA TYR A 153 -5.17 10.19 0.82
C TYR A 153 -5.35 11.69 0.61
N PHE A 154 -4.34 12.36 0.07
CA PHE A 154 -4.41 13.80 -0.21
C PHE A 154 -5.51 14.14 -1.21
N VAL A 155 -5.62 13.39 -2.31
CA VAL A 155 -6.68 13.59 -3.31
C VAL A 155 -8.06 13.32 -2.71
N ALA A 156 -8.23 12.26 -1.92
CA ALA A 156 -9.49 11.96 -1.21
C ALA A 156 -9.92 13.09 -0.28
N SER A 157 -8.96 13.63 0.49
CA SER A 157 -9.21 14.77 1.39
C SER A 157 -9.67 16.01 0.62
N LEU A 158 -9.00 16.32 -0.50
CA LEU A 158 -9.35 17.48 -1.34
C LEU A 158 -10.73 17.31 -1.99
N VAL A 159 -11.00 16.15 -2.58
CA VAL A 159 -12.27 15.85 -3.23
C VAL A 159 -13.42 15.85 -2.21
N TYR A 160 -13.20 15.27 -1.03
CA TYR A 160 -14.13 15.33 0.08
C TYR A 160 -14.45 16.77 0.50
N PHE A 161 -13.41 17.58 0.69
CA PHE A 161 -13.58 19.00 1.07
C PHE A 161 -14.36 19.80 0.02
N LEU A 162 -14.12 19.55 -1.26
CA LEU A 162 -14.74 20.34 -2.34
C LEU A 162 -16.16 19.91 -2.68
N LEU A 163 -16.49 18.62 -2.58
CA LEU A 163 -17.71 18.06 -3.17
C LEU A 163 -18.69 17.49 -2.16
N PHE A 164 -18.24 17.13 -0.95
CA PHE A 164 -19.07 16.37 -0.01
C PHE A 164 -20.39 17.09 0.34
N ASP A 165 -20.34 18.40 0.61
CA ASP A 165 -21.53 19.18 0.99
C ASP A 165 -22.56 19.31 -0.14
N THR A 166 -22.13 19.14 -1.40
CA THR A 166 -22.99 19.27 -2.57
C THR A 166 -23.59 17.95 -3.05
N ILE A 167 -22.81 16.85 -3.01
CA ILE A 167 -23.23 15.56 -3.58
C ILE A 167 -23.47 14.48 -2.53
N GLY A 168 -23.12 14.73 -1.28
CA GLY A 168 -23.25 13.79 -0.17
C GLY A 168 -22.42 12.50 -0.35
N TRP A 169 -22.52 11.59 0.62
CA TRP A 169 -21.72 10.37 0.62
C TRP A 169 -21.99 9.42 -0.55
N ARG A 170 -23.24 9.37 -1.04
CA ARG A 170 -23.60 8.55 -2.21
C ARG A 170 -22.92 9.06 -3.48
N GLY A 171 -22.95 10.37 -3.69
CA GLY A 171 -22.27 11.03 -4.80
C GLY A 171 -20.75 10.86 -4.74
N MET A 172 -20.17 10.83 -3.53
CA MET A 172 -18.73 10.59 -3.36
C MET A 172 -18.29 9.21 -3.88
N PHE A 173 -19.06 8.15 -3.61
CA PHE A 173 -18.81 6.82 -4.21
C PHE A 173 -18.94 6.81 -5.73
N MET A 174 -19.86 7.60 -6.29
CA MET A 174 -19.98 7.74 -7.76
C MET A 174 -18.79 8.48 -8.36
N VAL A 175 -18.27 9.50 -7.69
CA VAL A 175 -17.07 10.24 -8.10
C VAL A 175 -15.84 9.35 -8.04
N GLY A 176 -15.78 8.39 -7.10
CA GLY A 176 -14.71 7.40 -6.98
C GLY A 176 -14.43 6.62 -8.26
N VAL A 177 -15.46 6.41 -9.09
CA VAL A 177 -15.30 5.68 -10.36
C VAL A 177 -14.59 6.50 -11.45
N ALA A 178 -14.65 7.84 -11.41
CA ALA A 178 -14.09 8.67 -12.48
C ALA A 178 -12.57 8.50 -12.68
N PRO A 179 -11.72 8.46 -11.64
CA PRO A 179 -10.29 8.16 -11.80
C PRO A 179 -10.02 6.76 -12.34
N ALA A 180 -10.88 5.77 -12.04
CA ALA A 180 -10.73 4.41 -12.56
C ALA A 180 -10.82 4.35 -14.09
N LEU A 181 -11.70 5.14 -14.69
CA LEU A 181 -11.81 5.26 -16.15
C LEU A 181 -10.50 5.79 -16.75
N LEU A 182 -9.87 6.78 -16.11
CA LEU A 182 -8.58 7.31 -16.56
C LEU A 182 -7.48 6.25 -16.48
N VAL A 183 -7.43 5.49 -15.39
CA VAL A 183 -6.44 4.41 -15.22
C VAL A 183 -6.65 3.31 -16.27
N LEU A 184 -7.90 2.94 -16.57
CA LEU A 184 -8.22 1.99 -17.65
C LEU A 184 -7.75 2.49 -19.01
N LEU A 185 -8.01 3.76 -19.36
CA LEU A 185 -7.55 4.36 -20.61
C LEU A 185 -6.03 4.32 -20.73
N ILE A 186 -5.28 4.66 -19.66
CA ILE A 186 -3.82 4.60 -19.67
C ILE A 186 -3.36 3.15 -19.85
N ARG A 187 -3.99 2.19 -19.17
CA ARG A 187 -3.64 0.76 -19.25
C ARG A 187 -3.91 0.13 -20.61
N MET A 188 -4.81 0.67 -21.40
CA MET A 188 -4.99 0.23 -22.80
C MET A 188 -3.72 0.42 -23.64
N HIS A 189 -2.86 1.37 -23.27
CA HIS A 189 -1.58 1.65 -23.94
C HIS A 189 -0.38 0.90 -23.32
N VAL A 190 -0.59 0.15 -22.22
CA VAL A 190 0.44 -0.66 -21.59
C VAL A 190 0.54 -2.00 -22.29
N LYS A 191 1.77 -2.45 -22.60
CA LYS A 191 2.03 -3.81 -23.08
C LYS A 191 1.98 -4.81 -21.92
N GLU A 192 1.79 -6.08 -22.25
CA GLU A 192 1.92 -7.17 -21.28
C GLU A 192 3.37 -7.30 -20.80
N SER A 193 3.56 -7.95 -19.65
CA SER A 193 4.88 -8.24 -19.11
C SER A 193 5.72 -9.06 -20.11
N PRO A 194 6.97 -8.62 -20.41
CA PRO A 194 7.88 -9.40 -21.24
C PRO A 194 8.15 -10.79 -20.67
N VAL A 195 8.15 -10.93 -19.35
CA VAL A 195 8.34 -12.19 -18.62
C VAL A 195 7.18 -13.15 -18.88
N PHE A 196 5.94 -12.63 -18.87
CA PHE A 196 4.76 -13.41 -19.19
C PHE A 196 4.72 -13.81 -20.67
N GLU A 197 5.00 -12.88 -21.59
CA GLU A 197 5.00 -13.14 -23.03
C GLU A 197 6.05 -14.20 -23.41
N ALA A 198 7.21 -14.20 -22.79
CA ALA A 198 8.25 -15.21 -23.02
C ALA A 198 7.82 -16.65 -22.63
N ARG A 199 6.83 -16.77 -21.74
CA ARG A 199 6.28 -18.07 -21.29
C ARG A 199 4.95 -18.44 -21.95
N ARG A 200 4.40 -17.56 -22.77
CA ARG A 200 3.11 -17.75 -23.40
C ARG A 200 3.10 -18.99 -24.29
N GLY A 201 2.08 -19.85 -24.10
CA GLY A 201 1.93 -21.10 -24.87
C GLY A 201 2.70 -22.31 -24.33
N LYS A 202 3.47 -22.16 -23.24
CA LYS A 202 4.17 -23.26 -22.57
C LYS A 202 3.36 -23.84 -21.40
N ALA A 203 3.81 -24.97 -20.84
CA ALA A 203 3.11 -25.59 -19.72
C ALA A 203 2.84 -24.59 -18.60
N ARG A 204 1.56 -24.45 -18.24
CA ARG A 204 1.14 -23.52 -17.20
C ARG A 204 1.65 -23.99 -15.86
N ALA A 205 2.53 -23.21 -15.25
CA ALA A 205 2.90 -23.43 -13.87
C ALA A 205 1.67 -23.33 -12.96
N ASN A 206 1.61 -24.17 -11.94
CA ASN A 206 0.63 -24.03 -10.88
C ASN A 206 1.19 -23.08 -9.80
N PRO A 207 0.72 -21.82 -9.70
CA PRO A 207 1.26 -20.86 -8.72
C PRO A 207 1.08 -21.30 -7.27
N ILE A 208 0.05 -22.16 -7.01
CA ILE A 208 -0.18 -22.73 -5.68
C ILE A 208 0.93 -23.75 -5.36
N ALA A 209 1.27 -24.60 -6.33
CA ALA A 209 2.38 -25.53 -6.15
C ALA A 209 3.71 -24.79 -5.92
N GLU A 210 3.93 -23.68 -6.62
CA GLU A 210 5.09 -22.81 -6.40
C GLU A 210 5.07 -22.16 -5.00
N LEU A 211 3.90 -21.74 -4.51
CA LEU A 211 3.75 -21.21 -3.15
C LEU A 211 4.17 -22.27 -2.11
N VAL A 212 3.68 -23.51 -2.27
CA VAL A 212 4.01 -24.64 -1.38
C VAL A 212 5.49 -25.01 -1.50
N ARG A 213 6.01 -25.08 -2.72
CA ARG A 213 7.43 -25.41 -2.98
C ARG A 213 8.38 -24.40 -2.34
N HIS A 214 8.00 -23.11 -2.37
CA HIS A 214 8.80 -22.01 -1.84
C HIS A 214 8.25 -21.47 -0.50
N TRP A 215 7.61 -22.31 0.31
CA TRP A 215 6.93 -21.91 1.55
C TRP A 215 7.83 -21.13 2.51
N LYS A 216 9.15 -21.40 2.54
CA LYS A 216 10.11 -20.66 3.38
C LYS A 216 10.21 -19.18 2.98
N ILE A 217 10.26 -18.91 1.67
CA ILE A 217 10.24 -17.53 1.14
C ILE A 217 8.86 -16.90 1.38
N ALA A 218 7.77 -17.63 1.14
CA ALA A 218 6.42 -17.13 1.42
C ALA A 218 6.28 -16.72 2.89
N LEU A 219 6.69 -17.57 3.82
CA LEU A 219 6.66 -17.28 5.25
C LEU A 219 7.53 -16.07 5.61
N TYR A 220 8.76 -16.02 5.05
CA TYR A 220 9.66 -14.88 5.25
C TYR A 220 9.00 -13.58 4.80
N LEU A 221 8.38 -13.55 3.62
CA LEU A 221 7.72 -12.36 3.08
C LEU A 221 6.46 -11.98 3.88
N VAL A 222 5.66 -12.95 4.33
CA VAL A 222 4.48 -12.69 5.18
C VAL A 222 4.90 -12.06 6.51
N VAL A 223 5.91 -12.60 7.18
CA VAL A 223 6.41 -12.04 8.44
C VAL A 223 6.99 -10.64 8.22
N LEU A 224 7.77 -10.46 7.15
CA LEU A 224 8.32 -9.16 6.78
C LEU A 224 7.20 -8.15 6.54
N MET A 225 6.19 -8.51 5.75
CA MET A 225 5.07 -7.63 5.44
C MET A 225 4.18 -7.36 6.64
N THR A 226 4.04 -8.33 7.56
CA THR A 226 3.37 -8.10 8.84
C THR A 226 4.10 -7.01 9.63
N ALA A 227 5.41 -7.10 9.76
CA ALA A 227 6.21 -6.08 10.45
C ALA A 227 6.11 -4.71 9.74
N PHE A 228 6.21 -4.68 8.42
CA PHE A 228 6.04 -3.43 7.66
C PHE A 228 4.65 -2.79 7.87
N ASN A 229 3.58 -3.59 7.87
CA ASN A 229 2.23 -3.07 8.12
C ASN A 229 2.09 -2.56 9.56
N PHE A 230 2.63 -3.28 10.56
CA PHE A 230 2.70 -2.75 11.93
C PHE A 230 3.50 -1.45 12.02
N PHE A 231 4.56 -1.29 11.21
CA PHE A 231 5.35 -0.06 11.19
C PHE A 231 4.56 1.13 10.65
N SER A 232 3.82 0.92 9.56
CA SER A 232 2.96 1.95 8.97
C SER A 232 1.78 2.28 9.89
N HIS A 233 0.97 1.27 10.24
CA HIS A 233 -0.20 1.43 11.12
C HIS A 233 0.21 1.95 12.51
N GLY A 234 1.34 1.47 13.04
CA GLY A 234 1.86 1.87 14.35
C GLY A 234 2.26 3.34 14.45
N THR A 235 2.50 4.00 13.33
CA THR A 235 2.87 5.42 13.29
C THR A 235 1.77 6.33 12.74
N GLN A 236 0.71 5.78 12.16
CA GLN A 236 -0.33 6.56 11.47
C GLN A 236 -1.69 6.48 12.14
N ASP A 237 -2.16 5.27 12.54
CA ASP A 237 -3.56 5.04 12.91
C ASP A 237 -3.99 5.84 14.14
N LEU A 238 -3.22 5.80 15.21
CA LEU A 238 -3.54 6.50 16.45
C LEU A 238 -2.83 7.85 16.61
N TYR A 239 -2.05 8.29 15.61
CA TYR A 239 -1.38 9.58 15.70
C TYR A 239 -2.34 10.78 15.77
N PRO A 240 -3.44 10.84 14.99
CA PRO A 240 -4.46 11.86 15.19
C PRO A 240 -5.10 11.83 16.58
N THR A 241 -5.35 10.65 17.12
CA THR A 241 -5.90 10.47 18.49
C THR A 241 -4.91 10.97 19.55
N PHE A 242 -3.63 10.68 19.39
CA PHE A 242 -2.55 11.22 20.24
C PHE A 242 -2.54 12.73 20.24
N LEU A 243 -2.59 13.37 19.07
CA LEU A 243 -2.60 14.83 18.94
C LEU A 243 -3.85 15.45 19.58
N GLN A 244 -5.02 14.85 19.40
CA GLN A 244 -6.27 15.38 19.93
C GLN A 244 -6.48 15.10 21.41
N LYS A 245 -6.23 13.87 21.88
CA LYS A 245 -6.49 13.49 23.26
C LYS A 245 -5.38 13.86 24.24
N GLN A 246 -4.10 13.65 23.85
CA GLN A 246 -2.97 13.91 24.73
C GLN A 246 -2.45 15.34 24.65
N HIS A 247 -2.51 15.97 23.44
CA HIS A 247 -2.05 17.34 23.24
C HIS A 247 -3.19 18.37 23.13
N HIS A 248 -4.45 17.90 23.11
CA HIS A 248 -5.65 18.76 23.00
C HIS A 248 -5.66 19.66 21.78
N PHE A 249 -5.02 19.24 20.67
CA PHE A 249 -5.04 20.00 19.43
C PHE A 249 -6.40 19.89 18.77
N ASP A 250 -6.82 20.97 18.14
CA ASP A 250 -8.03 21.03 17.34
C ASP A 250 -7.89 20.20 16.04
N THR A 251 -8.99 19.97 15.38
CA THR A 251 -9.05 19.20 14.13
C THR A 251 -8.22 19.84 13.01
N HIS A 252 -8.15 21.17 12.95
CA HIS A 252 -7.41 21.91 11.93
C HIS A 252 -5.90 21.70 12.11
N THR A 253 -5.38 21.89 13.31
CA THR A 253 -3.96 21.67 13.64
C THR A 253 -3.58 20.21 13.40
N THR A 254 -4.40 19.26 13.85
CA THR A 254 -4.21 17.83 13.61
C THR A 254 -4.13 17.52 12.11
N GLY A 255 -5.00 18.11 11.29
CA GLY A 255 -5.01 17.94 9.83
C GLY A 255 -3.73 18.48 9.17
N ILE A 256 -3.23 19.64 9.61
CA ILE A 256 -1.96 20.19 9.10
C ILE A 256 -0.78 19.26 9.43
N LEU A 257 -0.70 18.76 10.68
CA LEU A 257 0.35 17.83 11.07
C LEU A 257 0.30 16.54 10.24
N ALA A 258 -0.90 15.98 10.02
CA ALA A 258 -1.09 14.81 9.16
C ALA A 258 -0.67 15.06 7.71
N ALA A 259 -0.95 16.25 7.16
CA ALA A 259 -0.49 16.63 5.82
C ALA A 259 1.05 16.70 5.73
N VAL A 260 1.71 17.29 6.73
CA VAL A 260 3.18 17.35 6.83
C VAL A 260 3.78 15.93 6.90
N MET A 261 3.17 15.03 7.66
CA MET A 261 3.56 13.62 7.71
C MET A 261 3.48 12.96 6.32
N ASN A 262 2.42 13.19 5.57
CA ASN A 262 2.26 12.63 4.22
C ASN A 262 3.30 13.17 3.22
N LEU A 263 3.75 14.42 3.37
CA LEU A 263 4.90 14.93 2.61
C LEU A 263 6.18 14.16 2.95
N GLY A 264 6.42 13.87 4.21
CA GLY A 264 7.52 13.00 4.65
C GLY A 264 7.47 11.61 4.05
N ALA A 265 6.27 11.05 3.95
CA ALA A 265 6.02 9.74 3.32
C ALA A 265 6.45 9.71 1.84
N ILE A 266 6.06 10.71 1.07
CA ILE A 266 6.43 10.82 -0.35
C ILE A 266 7.96 10.99 -0.50
N VAL A 267 8.55 11.91 0.26
CA VAL A 267 10.00 12.18 0.22
C VAL A 267 10.79 10.93 0.61
N GLY A 268 10.40 10.25 1.69
CA GLY A 268 11.06 9.04 2.16
C GLY A 268 11.00 7.91 1.13
N GLY A 269 9.81 7.59 0.64
CA GLY A 269 9.60 6.51 -0.32
C GLY A 269 10.45 6.67 -1.58
N ILE A 270 10.44 7.84 -2.19
CA ILE A 270 11.22 8.13 -3.40
C ILE A 270 12.72 8.13 -3.10
N SER A 271 13.16 8.81 -2.04
CA SER A 271 14.59 8.95 -1.71
C SER A 271 15.24 7.61 -1.41
N PHE A 272 14.63 6.79 -0.56
CA PHE A 272 15.16 5.47 -0.22
C PHE A 272 15.00 4.46 -1.37
N GLY A 273 13.96 4.56 -2.18
CA GLY A 273 13.84 3.83 -3.43
C GLY A 273 15.04 4.05 -4.35
N ILE A 274 15.41 5.32 -4.58
CA ILE A 274 16.59 5.71 -5.36
C ILE A 274 17.88 5.20 -4.69
N TRP A 275 18.01 5.41 -3.39
CA TRP A 275 19.23 5.04 -2.67
C TRP A 275 19.47 3.54 -2.62
N SER A 276 18.38 2.74 -2.59
CA SER A 276 18.44 1.29 -2.60
C SER A 276 19.14 0.71 -3.85
N GLU A 277 19.15 1.44 -4.97
CA GLU A 277 19.92 1.04 -6.16
C GLU A 277 21.45 1.10 -5.93
N ARG A 278 21.90 1.96 -5.05
CA ARG A 278 23.35 2.11 -4.78
C ARG A 278 23.81 1.14 -3.71
N ILE A 279 23.12 1.07 -2.57
CA ILE A 279 23.57 0.34 -1.37
C ILE A 279 22.98 -1.07 -1.22
N GLY A 280 21.98 -1.43 -2.04
CA GLY A 280 21.25 -2.70 -1.92
C GLY A 280 19.91 -2.54 -1.20
N ARG A 281 18.99 -3.51 -1.43
CA ARG A 281 17.64 -3.47 -0.87
C ARG A 281 17.65 -3.63 0.64
N LYS A 282 18.32 -4.68 1.12
CA LYS A 282 18.39 -4.99 2.56
C LYS A 282 19.02 -3.85 3.36
N ARG A 283 20.17 -3.34 2.93
CA ARG A 283 20.85 -2.26 3.64
C ARG A 283 19.96 -1.00 3.70
N ALA A 284 19.31 -0.66 2.60
CA ALA A 284 18.43 0.51 2.55
C ALA A 284 17.21 0.35 3.47
N ILE A 285 16.57 -0.84 3.51
CA ILE A 285 15.47 -1.14 4.42
C ILE A 285 15.94 -1.05 5.89
N ILE A 286 17.08 -1.66 6.22
CA ILE A 286 17.61 -1.65 7.60
C ILE A 286 17.91 -0.22 8.06
N ILE A 287 18.57 0.58 7.21
CA ILE A 287 18.89 1.97 7.55
C ILE A 287 17.61 2.77 7.72
N ALA A 288 16.65 2.66 6.79
CA ALA A 288 15.39 3.38 6.88
C ALA A 288 14.60 3.00 8.15
N SER A 289 14.48 1.71 8.46
CA SER A 289 13.75 1.27 9.67
C SER A 289 14.45 1.73 10.96
N LEU A 290 15.77 1.61 11.04
CA LEU A 290 16.53 2.05 12.23
C LEU A 290 16.58 3.58 12.38
N LEU A 291 16.44 4.34 11.29
CA LEU A 291 16.34 5.80 11.32
C LEU A 291 15.11 6.27 12.15
N ALA A 292 14.07 5.45 12.26
CA ALA A 292 12.92 5.76 13.10
C ALA A 292 13.28 5.87 14.59
N LEU A 293 14.24 5.08 15.08
CA LEU A 293 14.59 5.03 16.51
C LEU A 293 15.02 6.40 17.08
N PRO A 294 16.00 7.13 16.50
CA PRO A 294 16.37 8.45 17.00
C PRO A 294 15.29 9.52 16.77
N VAL A 295 14.29 9.25 15.93
CA VAL A 295 13.16 10.16 15.68
C VAL A 295 12.04 9.99 16.72
N ILE A 296 11.94 8.83 17.39
CA ILE A 296 10.89 8.54 18.39
C ILE A 296 10.74 9.67 19.43
N PRO A 297 11.80 10.19 20.07
CA PRO A 297 11.64 11.28 21.04
C PRO A 297 10.94 12.50 20.48
N LEU A 298 11.28 12.89 19.24
CA LEU A 298 10.68 14.02 18.58
C LEU A 298 9.23 13.75 18.14
N PHE A 299 8.94 12.51 17.69
CA PHE A 299 7.65 12.07 17.19
C PHE A 299 6.61 11.87 18.29
N ALA A 300 7.00 11.25 19.42
CA ALA A 300 6.07 10.74 20.42
C ALA A 300 6.09 11.51 21.75
N PHE A 301 7.15 12.30 22.02
CA PHE A 301 7.33 12.96 23.33
C PHE A 301 7.53 14.48 23.22
N SER A 302 7.49 15.05 22.02
CA SER A 302 7.47 16.51 21.86
C SER A 302 6.11 17.08 22.26
N VAL A 303 6.11 18.37 22.65
CA VAL A 303 4.90 19.06 23.14
C VAL A 303 4.44 20.20 22.22
N THR A 304 5.31 20.70 21.33
CA THR A 304 4.94 21.80 20.44
C THR A 304 4.48 21.30 19.08
N PRO A 305 3.52 21.99 18.43
CA PRO A 305 3.05 21.60 17.09
C PRO A 305 4.18 21.51 16.05
N LEU A 306 5.14 22.43 16.10
CA LEU A 306 6.28 22.46 15.18
C LEU A 306 7.18 21.22 15.34
N MET A 307 7.50 20.84 16.57
CA MET A 307 8.35 19.66 16.85
C MET A 307 7.62 18.37 16.49
N LEU A 308 6.32 18.30 16.77
CA LEU A 308 5.47 17.15 16.38
C LEU A 308 5.33 17.05 14.85
N ALA A 309 5.20 18.19 14.14
CA ALA A 309 5.21 18.23 12.68
C ALA A 309 6.54 17.70 12.12
N LEU A 310 7.67 18.18 12.65
CA LEU A 310 9.00 17.72 12.24
C LEU A 310 9.21 16.23 12.59
N GLY A 311 8.81 15.81 13.79
CA GLY A 311 8.87 14.43 14.24
C GLY A 311 8.03 13.51 13.35
N GLY A 312 6.80 13.90 13.03
CA GLY A 312 5.91 13.19 12.11
C GLY A 312 6.48 13.10 10.70
N PHE A 313 7.00 14.21 10.16
CA PHE A 313 7.66 14.23 8.86
C PHE A 313 8.85 13.26 8.80
N LEU A 314 9.79 13.37 9.74
CA LEU A 314 10.99 12.51 9.79
C LEU A 314 10.63 11.04 10.05
N MET A 315 9.63 10.79 10.89
CA MET A 315 9.13 9.43 11.13
C MET A 315 8.59 8.83 9.82
N GLN A 316 7.81 9.56 9.06
CA GLN A 316 7.29 9.06 7.78
C GLN A 316 8.37 8.97 6.70
N VAL A 317 9.41 9.81 6.73
CA VAL A 317 10.61 9.60 5.89
C VAL A 317 11.25 8.24 6.18
N ALA A 318 11.33 7.83 7.43
CA ALA A 318 11.88 6.54 7.83
C ALA A 318 10.95 5.38 7.44
N VAL A 319 9.68 5.44 7.86
CA VAL A 319 8.68 4.39 7.63
C VAL A 319 8.44 4.16 6.14
N GLN A 320 8.08 5.21 5.43
CA GLN A 320 7.78 5.12 4.00
C GLN A 320 9.05 5.05 3.14
N GLY A 321 10.19 5.45 3.69
CA GLY A 321 11.50 5.16 3.11
C GLY A 321 11.76 3.65 3.00
N ALA A 322 11.50 2.91 4.07
CA ALA A 322 11.57 1.45 4.04
C ALA A 322 10.50 0.86 3.09
N TRP A 323 9.26 1.35 3.15
CA TRP A 323 8.17 0.93 2.26
C TRP A 323 8.43 1.20 0.78
N GLY A 324 9.11 2.28 0.43
CA GLY A 324 9.46 2.60 -0.95
C GLY A 324 10.31 1.53 -1.66
N ILE A 325 10.95 0.65 -0.89
CA ILE A 325 11.76 -0.46 -1.41
C ILE A 325 10.94 -1.76 -1.52
N VAL A 326 9.81 -1.86 -0.82
CA VAL A 326 8.99 -3.08 -0.74
C VAL A 326 8.58 -3.62 -2.11
N PRO A 327 7.98 -2.83 -3.03
CA PRO A 327 7.57 -3.36 -4.33
C PRO A 327 8.69 -4.07 -5.08
N VAL A 328 9.88 -3.47 -5.16
CA VAL A 328 11.02 -4.08 -5.84
C VAL A 328 11.58 -5.27 -5.07
N HIS A 329 11.72 -5.17 -3.75
CA HIS A 329 12.30 -6.23 -2.92
C HIS A 329 11.46 -7.51 -2.95
N LEU A 330 10.13 -7.39 -2.81
CA LEU A 330 9.23 -8.53 -2.89
C LEU A 330 9.24 -9.18 -4.27
N ASN A 331 9.26 -8.39 -5.35
CA ASN A 331 9.30 -8.92 -6.71
C ASN A 331 10.64 -9.63 -7.01
N GLU A 332 11.77 -9.06 -6.55
CA GLU A 332 13.09 -9.69 -6.71
C GLU A 332 13.22 -11.00 -5.93
N LEU A 333 12.55 -11.16 -4.79
CA LEU A 333 12.55 -12.38 -3.99
C LEU A 333 11.53 -13.42 -4.45
N SER A 334 10.50 -13.01 -5.19
CA SER A 334 9.42 -13.91 -5.60
C SER A 334 9.87 -14.93 -6.64
N PRO A 335 9.40 -16.19 -6.55
CA PRO A 335 9.65 -17.18 -7.58
C PRO A 335 9.14 -16.70 -8.95
N PRO A 336 9.89 -16.98 -10.05
CA PRO A 336 9.51 -16.49 -11.37
C PRO A 336 8.12 -16.92 -11.85
N LEU A 337 7.64 -18.09 -11.41
CA LEU A 337 6.36 -18.68 -11.80
C LEU A 337 5.17 -18.23 -10.94
N ALA A 338 5.42 -17.40 -9.91
CA ALA A 338 4.38 -16.92 -9.00
C ALA A 338 4.58 -15.43 -8.62
N ARG A 339 5.26 -14.66 -9.48
CA ARG A 339 5.65 -13.26 -9.18
C ARG A 339 4.47 -12.31 -9.10
N SER A 340 3.36 -12.58 -9.78
CA SER A 340 2.13 -11.80 -9.62
C SER A 340 1.34 -12.15 -8.36
N LEU A 341 1.53 -13.37 -7.82
CA LEU A 341 0.83 -13.84 -6.61
C LEU A 341 1.57 -13.48 -5.32
N PHE A 342 2.89 -13.78 -5.23
CA PHE A 342 3.65 -13.70 -3.98
C PHE A 342 3.65 -12.32 -3.34
N PRO A 343 4.01 -11.23 -4.06
CA PRO A 343 4.11 -9.90 -3.44
C PRO A 343 2.78 -9.44 -2.87
N GLY A 344 1.72 -9.52 -3.68
CA GLY A 344 0.38 -9.08 -3.29
C GLY A 344 -0.19 -9.90 -2.15
N PHE A 345 -0.12 -11.23 -2.23
CA PHE A 345 -0.63 -12.12 -1.19
C PHE A 345 0.11 -11.95 0.14
N ALA A 346 1.44 -11.90 0.12
CA ALA A 346 2.24 -11.67 1.34
C ALA A 346 1.91 -10.31 1.98
N TYR A 347 1.78 -9.26 1.16
CA TYR A 347 1.41 -7.94 1.63
C TYR A 347 0.04 -7.94 2.30
N GLN A 348 -0.99 -8.43 1.63
CA GLN A 348 -2.36 -8.36 2.14
C GLN A 348 -2.58 -9.29 3.35
N LEU A 349 -1.91 -10.44 3.40
CA LEU A 349 -1.95 -11.31 4.58
C LEU A 349 -1.27 -10.64 5.76
N GLY A 350 -0.11 -10.00 5.54
CA GLY A 350 0.56 -9.20 6.57
C GLY A 350 -0.29 -8.03 7.06
N ASN A 351 -1.03 -7.36 6.17
CA ASN A 351 -1.95 -6.29 6.50
C ASN A 351 -3.11 -6.78 7.39
N LEU A 352 -3.69 -7.93 7.04
CA LEU A 352 -4.75 -8.56 7.86
C LEU A 352 -4.25 -8.86 9.29
N ILE A 353 -3.03 -9.40 9.43
CA ILE A 353 -2.45 -9.68 10.75
C ILE A 353 -2.22 -8.38 11.52
N ALA A 354 -1.69 -7.36 10.85
CA ALA A 354 -1.41 -6.04 11.45
C ALA A 354 -2.66 -5.20 11.74
N SER A 355 -3.85 -5.61 11.29
CA SER A 355 -5.13 -4.95 11.65
C SER A 355 -5.39 -4.88 13.16
N LYS A 356 -4.68 -5.68 13.95
CA LYS A 356 -4.70 -5.65 15.41
C LYS A 356 -3.87 -4.50 16.02
N ASN A 357 -3.15 -3.72 15.22
CA ASN A 357 -2.26 -2.67 15.72
C ASN A 357 -2.99 -1.63 16.59
N ALA A 358 -4.09 -1.05 16.08
CA ALA A 358 -4.79 0.00 16.80
C ALA A 358 -5.35 -0.47 18.17
N PRO A 359 -6.00 -1.65 18.31
CA PRO A 359 -6.36 -2.22 19.61
C PRO A 359 -5.15 -2.45 20.54
N ILE A 360 -4.02 -2.91 20.02
CA ILE A 360 -2.80 -3.12 20.81
C ILE A 360 -2.29 -1.79 21.35
N GLN A 361 -2.16 -0.78 20.52
CA GLN A 361 -1.70 0.55 20.94
C GLN A 361 -2.68 1.20 21.93
N ALA A 362 -3.99 1.10 21.71
CA ALA A 362 -5.00 1.62 22.62
C ALA A 362 -4.88 0.93 24.00
N GLY A 363 -4.75 -0.38 24.03
CA GLY A 363 -4.58 -1.13 25.29
C GLY A 363 -3.29 -0.75 26.03
N ILE A 364 -2.17 -0.50 25.31
CA ILE A 364 -0.94 0.02 25.93
C ILE A 364 -1.16 1.41 26.50
N ALA A 365 -1.84 2.31 25.77
CA ALA A 365 -2.11 3.66 26.25
C ALA A 365 -2.98 3.64 27.51
N GLU A 366 -4.08 2.90 27.50
CA GLU A 366 -4.99 2.73 28.65
C GLU A 366 -4.26 2.18 29.88
N ALA A 367 -3.41 1.16 29.72
CA ALA A 367 -2.64 0.57 30.83
C ALA A 367 -1.62 1.54 31.45
N HIS A 368 -1.30 2.64 30.73
CA HIS A 368 -0.31 3.64 31.17
C HIS A 368 -0.90 5.05 31.30
N GLY A 369 -2.18 5.14 31.72
CA GLY A 369 -2.83 6.44 32.00
C GLY A 369 -3.11 7.28 30.77
N ASP A 370 -3.58 6.66 29.70
CA ASP A 370 -3.88 7.26 28.39
C ASP A 370 -2.66 7.88 27.68
N ASN A 371 -1.48 7.31 27.94
CA ASN A 371 -0.24 7.75 27.31
C ASN A 371 -0.08 7.18 25.90
N TYR A 372 -0.71 7.84 24.93
CA TYR A 372 -0.64 7.46 23.51
C TYR A 372 0.78 7.61 22.92
N GLY A 373 1.55 8.61 23.38
CA GLY A 373 2.95 8.78 22.97
C GLY A 373 3.81 7.58 23.32
N LEU A 374 3.65 7.02 24.52
CA LEU A 374 4.35 5.79 24.92
C LEU A 374 3.94 4.59 24.05
N ALA A 375 2.65 4.44 23.75
CA ALA A 375 2.15 3.36 22.89
C ALA A 375 2.73 3.44 21.47
N LEU A 376 2.75 4.63 20.88
CA LEU A 376 3.37 4.90 19.58
C LEU A 376 4.87 4.56 19.61
N ALA A 377 5.59 5.02 20.62
CA ALA A 377 7.03 4.80 20.77
C ALA A 377 7.40 3.31 20.90
N LEU A 378 6.67 2.58 21.75
CA LEU A 378 6.93 1.15 21.99
C LEU A 378 6.67 0.31 20.73
N VAL A 379 5.54 0.51 20.07
CA VAL A 379 5.22 -0.24 18.85
C VAL A 379 6.19 0.12 17.73
N CYS A 380 6.40 1.42 17.46
CA CYS A 380 7.32 1.87 16.43
C CYS A 380 8.74 1.35 16.67
N GLY A 381 9.28 1.51 17.87
CA GLY A 381 10.64 1.09 18.22
C GLY A 381 10.83 -0.43 18.10
N THR A 382 9.89 -1.20 18.65
CA THR A 382 9.93 -2.68 18.55
C THR A 382 9.91 -3.13 17.10
N VAL A 383 8.98 -2.60 16.33
CA VAL A 383 8.80 -3.02 14.93
C VAL A 383 9.97 -2.58 14.04
N ALA A 384 10.55 -1.39 14.27
CA ALA A 384 11.74 -0.94 13.55
C ALA A 384 12.92 -1.92 13.72
N VAL A 385 13.15 -2.40 14.95
CA VAL A 385 14.17 -3.42 15.24
C VAL A 385 13.83 -4.76 14.60
N VAL A 386 12.56 -5.20 14.69
CA VAL A 386 12.10 -6.46 14.07
C VAL A 386 12.33 -6.41 12.56
N ILE A 387 11.95 -5.32 11.87
CA ILE A 387 12.20 -5.18 10.42
C ILE A 387 13.70 -5.26 10.12
N ALA A 388 14.53 -4.53 10.87
CA ALA A 388 15.98 -4.53 10.65
C ALA A 388 16.60 -5.93 10.81
N VAL A 389 16.28 -6.62 11.90
CA VAL A 389 16.78 -7.98 12.18
C VAL A 389 16.25 -8.98 11.14
N TRP A 390 14.93 -8.98 10.88
CA TRP A 390 14.33 -9.92 9.94
C TRP A 390 14.83 -9.73 8.54
N THR A 391 14.98 -8.48 8.09
CA THR A 391 15.59 -8.16 6.79
C THR A 391 17.06 -8.59 6.74
N ALA A 392 17.84 -8.42 7.81
CA ALA A 392 19.23 -8.84 7.87
C ALA A 392 19.37 -10.36 7.71
N LEU A 393 18.47 -11.14 8.27
CA LEU A 393 18.45 -12.61 8.17
C LEU A 393 17.96 -13.11 6.81
N GLY A 394 17.21 -12.30 6.07
CA GLY A 394 16.64 -12.70 4.79
C GLY A 394 17.62 -12.65 3.61
N PRO A 395 17.21 -13.21 2.46
CA PRO A 395 18.01 -13.17 1.23
C PRO A 395 18.00 -11.77 0.58
N GLU A 396 18.97 -11.51 -0.30
CA GLU A 396 18.98 -10.38 -1.22
C GLU A 396 19.17 -10.87 -2.65
N ARG A 397 18.31 -10.38 -3.56
CA ARG A 397 18.36 -10.70 -4.98
C ARG A 397 18.33 -9.45 -5.85
N LYS A 398 19.06 -8.41 -5.40
CA LYS A 398 19.17 -7.16 -6.15
C LYS A 398 19.61 -7.41 -7.59
N ASN A 399 18.96 -6.74 -8.53
CA ASN A 399 19.22 -6.85 -9.97
C ASN A 399 18.93 -8.24 -10.55
N ALA A 400 18.02 -9.02 -9.96
CA ALA A 400 17.55 -10.27 -10.54
C ALA A 400 17.16 -10.06 -12.02
N ASP A 401 17.70 -10.89 -12.90
CA ASP A 401 17.37 -10.84 -14.33
C ASP A 401 16.10 -11.63 -14.60
N PHE A 402 14.98 -10.92 -14.57
CA PHE A 402 13.66 -11.51 -14.76
C PHE A 402 13.47 -12.12 -16.16
N ALA A 403 14.17 -11.58 -17.19
CA ALA A 403 14.11 -12.10 -18.54
C ALA A 403 14.90 -13.42 -18.68
N ALA A 404 16.08 -13.47 -18.08
CA ALA A 404 16.88 -14.71 -18.06
C ALA A 404 16.18 -15.81 -17.25
N GLU A 405 15.60 -15.48 -16.08
CA GLU A 405 14.80 -16.41 -15.30
C GLU A 405 13.61 -16.97 -16.09
N ALA A 406 12.92 -16.12 -16.87
CA ALA A 406 11.79 -16.57 -17.70
C ALA A 406 12.22 -17.58 -18.78
N LYS A 407 13.43 -17.41 -19.37
CA LYS A 407 13.97 -18.33 -20.39
C LYS A 407 14.25 -19.72 -19.84
N ILE A 408 14.77 -19.84 -18.61
CA ILE A 408 15.05 -21.16 -17.98
C ILE A 408 13.78 -22.02 -17.90
N TYR A 409 12.63 -21.43 -17.69
CA TYR A 409 11.33 -22.12 -17.62
C TYR A 409 10.63 -22.19 -19.00
N SER A 410 11.32 -21.73 -20.04
CA SER A 410 10.80 -21.75 -21.41
C SER A 410 11.41 -22.87 -22.26
N GLU A 411 12.46 -23.50 -21.79
CA GLU A 411 13.06 -24.72 -22.32
C GLU A 411 12.48 -25.96 -21.64
#